data_b5fb3643d4afcfd6b0f28718c3595d04
#
_entry.id   b5fb3643d4afcfd6b0f28718c3595d04
#
_cell.length_a   1.000
_cell.length_b   1.000
_cell.length_c   1.000
_cell.angle_alpha   90.00
_cell.angle_beta   90.00
_cell.angle_gamma   90.00
#
_symmetry.space_group_name_H-M   'P 1'
#
loop_
_entity.id
_entity.type
_entity.pdbx_description
1 polymer ?
#
loop_
_entity_poly.entity_id
_entity_poly.type
_entity_poly.pdbx_seq_one_letter_code
_entity_poly.pdbx_strand_id
1 'polypeptide(L)'
;RTKRVDNPYLDPDQADQARQDNFDGAKKKAYEANQKAVVLVKNHGGVLPLAKEKKVCIVTFKGVDSGFAKMAQAMGAGLGSANADEALRKTLAEAFEKKGYTVVATPEEADVLYLHVWPISNGVVFYQFAMPVIEMGEIVTDERETNKSQKKTGKQVTVTTLKDVEKIRELADAIHARGGKVVGTCVVNNPWLLDKLEPYCDALTIQYTVSTVALNNALNAQVDVISGDFAPTGKLSLTMVSDPAVIAITEQK
;
A
#
# COMPACT_ATOMS: atom_id res chain seq x y z
N ARG A 1 -20.50 -32.65 -7.03
CA ARG A 1 -21.53 -32.58 -8.12
C ARG A 1 -22.64 -31.68 -7.63
N THR A 2 -22.80 -30.52 -8.22
CA THR A 2 -23.92 -29.62 -7.91
C THR A 2 -25.17 -30.18 -8.55
N LYS A 3 -26.22 -30.48 -7.75
CA LYS A 3 -27.50 -30.97 -8.18
C LYS A 3 -28.31 -29.95 -9.04
N ARG A 4 -27.63 -29.02 -9.70
CA ARG A 4 -28.24 -27.95 -10.50
C ARG A 4 -28.96 -28.44 -11.75
N VAL A 5 -28.64 -29.66 -12.22
CA VAL A 5 -29.32 -30.27 -13.36
C VAL A 5 -30.66 -30.88 -12.95
N ASP A 6 -30.76 -31.35 -11.69
CA ASP A 6 -31.97 -32.03 -11.18
C ASP A 6 -33.00 -31.02 -10.65
N ASN A 7 -32.52 -29.85 -10.15
CA ASN A 7 -33.37 -28.76 -9.73
C ASN A 7 -32.72 -27.41 -10.09
N PRO A 8 -33.03 -26.86 -11.28
CA PRO A 8 -32.45 -25.58 -11.73
C PRO A 8 -33.07 -24.37 -11.02
N TYR A 9 -34.18 -24.54 -10.33
CA TYR A 9 -34.84 -23.45 -9.62
C TYR A 9 -34.42 -23.45 -8.16
N LEU A 10 -33.71 -22.38 -7.77
CA LEU A 10 -33.42 -22.10 -6.37
C LEU A 10 -34.54 -21.26 -5.79
N ASP A 11 -34.95 -21.57 -4.58
CA ASP A 11 -35.77 -20.67 -3.77
C ASP A 11 -35.03 -19.34 -3.63
N PRO A 12 -35.61 -18.19 -4.04
CA PRO A 12 -34.95 -16.90 -3.98
C PRO A 12 -34.46 -16.53 -2.57
N ASP A 13 -35.26 -16.81 -1.55
CA ASP A 13 -34.92 -16.47 -0.17
C ASP A 13 -33.76 -17.33 0.34
N GLN A 14 -33.74 -18.61 0.03
CA GLN A 14 -32.61 -19.49 0.35
C GLN A 14 -31.36 -19.12 -0.42
N ALA A 15 -31.49 -18.70 -1.66
CA ALA A 15 -30.34 -18.24 -2.48
C ALA A 15 -29.76 -16.94 -1.94
N ASP A 16 -30.60 -16.00 -1.52
CA ASP A 16 -30.15 -14.73 -0.94
C ASP A 16 -29.51 -14.95 0.44
N GLN A 17 -30.06 -15.80 1.29
CA GLN A 17 -29.47 -16.15 2.56
C GLN A 17 -28.10 -16.83 2.37
N ALA A 18 -27.99 -17.81 1.49
CA ALA A 18 -26.74 -18.48 1.20
C ALA A 18 -25.67 -17.53 0.61
N ARG A 19 -26.11 -16.56 -0.20
CA ARG A 19 -25.23 -15.51 -0.73
C ARG A 19 -24.70 -14.61 0.39
N GLN A 20 -25.57 -14.20 1.32
CA GLN A 20 -25.20 -13.35 2.45
C GLN A 20 -24.22 -14.08 3.39
N ASP A 21 -24.52 -15.32 3.74
CA ASP A 21 -23.66 -16.14 4.62
C ASP A 21 -22.28 -16.36 3.99
N ASN A 22 -22.21 -16.65 2.69
CA ASN A 22 -20.97 -16.78 1.95
C ASN A 22 -20.19 -15.47 1.89
N PHE A 23 -20.88 -14.34 1.72
CA PHE A 23 -20.27 -13.02 1.66
C PHE A 23 -19.65 -12.62 3.01
N ASP A 24 -20.36 -12.84 4.10
CA ASP A 24 -19.88 -12.52 5.45
C ASP A 24 -18.72 -13.45 5.86
N GLY A 25 -18.82 -14.73 5.52
CA GLY A 25 -17.72 -15.67 5.69
C GLY A 25 -16.46 -15.30 4.88
N ALA A 26 -16.65 -14.83 3.65
CA ALA A 26 -15.57 -14.37 2.79
C ALA A 26 -14.91 -13.07 3.33
N LYS A 27 -15.71 -12.12 3.83
CA LYS A 27 -15.18 -10.89 4.46
C LYS A 27 -14.28 -11.21 5.65
N LYS A 28 -14.72 -12.10 6.54
CA LYS A 28 -13.93 -12.50 7.71
C LYS A 28 -12.60 -13.14 7.29
N LYS A 29 -12.65 -14.11 6.37
CA LYS A 29 -11.44 -14.77 5.84
C LYS A 29 -10.50 -13.79 5.14
N ALA A 30 -11.05 -12.84 4.37
CA ALA A 30 -10.26 -11.79 3.71
C ALA A 30 -9.58 -10.87 4.73
N TYR A 31 -10.26 -10.52 5.81
CA TYR A 31 -9.68 -9.72 6.88
C TYR A 31 -8.53 -10.46 7.58
N GLU A 32 -8.73 -11.71 7.99
CA GLU A 32 -7.70 -12.56 8.58
C GLU A 32 -6.50 -12.74 7.64
N ALA A 33 -6.74 -12.90 6.35
CA ALA A 33 -5.67 -12.99 5.35
C ALA A 33 -4.87 -11.69 5.25
N ASN A 34 -5.54 -10.54 5.29
CA ASN A 34 -4.88 -9.24 5.29
C ASN A 34 -4.01 -9.04 6.54
N GLN A 35 -4.49 -9.43 7.73
CA GLN A 35 -3.69 -9.38 8.96
C GLN A 35 -2.41 -10.22 8.84
N LYS A 36 -2.54 -11.45 8.34
CA LYS A 36 -1.41 -12.38 8.12
C LYS A 36 -0.45 -11.94 7.03
N ALA A 37 -0.91 -11.11 6.08
CA ALA A 37 -0.12 -10.63 4.96
C ALA A 37 0.74 -9.41 5.31
N VAL A 38 0.49 -8.72 6.43
CA VAL A 38 1.33 -7.61 6.87
C VAL A 38 2.71 -8.13 7.29
N VAL A 39 3.76 -7.56 6.71
CA VAL A 39 5.14 -7.93 7.00
C VAL A 39 5.81 -6.81 7.79
N LEU A 40 6.36 -7.13 8.95
CA LEU A 40 7.21 -6.23 9.72
C LEU A 40 8.66 -6.39 9.26
N VAL A 41 9.22 -5.38 8.61
CA VAL A 41 10.59 -5.43 8.07
C VAL A 41 11.59 -4.68 8.92
N LYS A 42 11.14 -3.72 9.72
CA LYS A 42 11.99 -2.94 10.64
C LYS A 42 11.20 -2.60 11.91
N ASN A 43 11.84 -2.72 13.07
CA ASN A 43 11.29 -2.28 14.35
C ASN A 43 12.43 -1.92 15.31
N HIS A 44 13.09 -0.80 15.01
CA HIS A 44 14.23 -0.33 15.78
C HIS A 44 13.78 0.21 17.14
N GLY A 45 14.41 -0.29 18.20
CA GLY A 45 14.08 0.10 19.57
C GLY A 45 12.68 -0.35 20.05
N GLY A 46 12.03 -1.28 19.37
CA GLY A 46 10.74 -1.84 19.81
C GLY A 46 9.61 -0.82 19.79
N VAL A 47 9.53 0.03 18.76
CA VAL A 47 8.47 1.04 18.61
C VAL A 47 7.09 0.41 18.46
N LEU A 48 7.02 -0.72 17.77
CA LEU A 48 5.80 -1.50 17.65
C LEU A 48 5.82 -2.69 18.66
N PRO A 49 4.69 -3.03 19.28
CA PRO A 49 3.38 -2.39 19.14
C PRO A 49 3.36 -0.97 19.72
N LEU A 50 2.60 -0.10 19.03
CA LEU A 50 2.51 1.30 19.38
C LEU A 50 1.71 1.49 20.68
N ALA A 51 2.26 2.22 21.65
CA ALA A 51 1.59 2.52 22.92
C ALA A 51 0.35 3.41 22.68
N LYS A 52 -0.76 3.09 23.36
CA LYS A 52 -2.08 3.71 23.10
C LYS A 52 -2.18 5.18 23.46
N GLU A 53 -1.37 5.65 24.41
CA GLU A 53 -1.31 7.05 24.85
C GLU A 53 -0.64 7.98 23.83
N LYS A 54 -0.02 7.43 22.78
CA LYS A 54 0.69 8.21 21.77
C LYS A 54 -0.28 8.92 20.84
N LYS A 55 0.00 10.19 20.58
CA LYS A 55 -0.68 10.98 19.56
C LYS A 55 -0.09 10.67 18.19
N VAL A 56 -0.93 10.34 17.22
CA VAL A 56 -0.53 9.91 15.87
C VAL A 56 -0.93 10.97 14.85
N CYS A 57 0.03 11.47 14.08
CA CYS A 57 -0.25 12.23 12.86
C CYS A 57 -0.12 11.30 11.66
N ILE A 58 -1.11 11.31 10.78
CA ILE A 58 -1.16 10.44 9.59
C ILE A 58 -0.85 11.27 8.35
N VAL A 59 0.20 10.88 7.64
CA VAL A 59 0.55 11.46 6.34
C VAL A 59 0.56 10.36 5.28
N THR A 60 -0.14 10.62 4.19
CA THR A 60 -0.25 9.70 3.05
C THR A 60 0.55 10.23 1.87
N PHE A 61 1.30 9.32 1.23
CA PHE A 61 2.00 9.56 -0.02
C PHE A 61 1.50 8.55 -1.03
N LYS A 62 0.79 9.00 -2.05
CA LYS A 62 0.28 8.15 -3.10
C LYS A 62 0.86 8.54 -4.45
N GLY A 63 1.26 7.55 -5.23
CA GLY A 63 1.70 7.74 -6.61
C GLY A 63 0.58 8.26 -7.51
N VAL A 64 0.97 8.81 -8.64
CA VAL A 64 0.01 9.34 -9.63
C VAL A 64 -0.64 8.19 -10.38
N ASP A 65 -1.95 8.15 -10.38
CA ASP A 65 -2.72 7.16 -11.11
C ASP A 65 -2.36 7.16 -12.61
N SER A 66 -2.21 5.99 -13.17
CA SER A 66 -1.93 5.77 -14.59
C SER A 66 -3.09 6.30 -15.48
N GLY A 67 -2.81 6.47 -16.77
CA GLY A 67 -3.83 6.83 -17.77
C GLY A 67 -5.03 5.86 -17.78
N PHE A 68 -4.80 4.58 -17.41
CA PHE A 68 -5.86 3.59 -17.25
C PHE A 68 -6.81 3.92 -16.09
N ALA A 69 -6.29 4.35 -14.94
CA ALA A 69 -7.14 4.76 -13.82
C ALA A 69 -7.98 5.99 -14.18
N LYS A 70 -7.41 6.94 -14.93
CA LYS A 70 -8.15 8.10 -15.47
C LYS A 70 -9.22 7.67 -16.48
N MET A 71 -8.93 6.71 -17.34
CA MET A 71 -9.89 6.17 -18.30
C MET A 71 -11.00 5.38 -17.60
N ALA A 72 -10.67 4.55 -16.63
CA ALA A 72 -11.63 3.82 -15.83
C ALA A 72 -12.56 4.75 -15.03
N GLN A 73 -12.03 5.87 -14.51
CA GLN A 73 -12.80 6.93 -13.87
C GLN A 73 -13.76 7.61 -14.86
N ALA A 74 -13.29 7.92 -16.08
CA ALA A 74 -14.13 8.50 -17.13
C ALA A 74 -15.26 7.53 -17.57
N MET A 75 -15.06 6.23 -17.42
CA MET A 75 -16.06 5.18 -17.70
C MET A 75 -16.98 4.89 -16.49
N GLY A 76 -16.92 5.68 -15.42
CA GLY A 76 -17.76 5.52 -14.23
C GLY A 76 -17.30 4.40 -13.28
N ALA A 77 -16.16 3.77 -13.54
CA ALA A 77 -15.53 2.88 -12.58
C ALA A 77 -14.88 3.77 -11.51
N GLY A 78 -15.32 3.69 -10.27
CA GLY A 78 -14.88 4.53 -9.14
C GLY A 78 -13.43 4.34 -8.68
N LEU A 79 -12.52 4.11 -9.62
CA LEU A 79 -11.09 3.93 -9.43
C LEU A 79 -10.37 5.26 -9.59
N GLY A 80 -10.17 5.96 -8.49
CA GLY A 80 -9.38 7.19 -8.46
C GLY A 80 -10.21 8.47 -8.45
N SER A 81 -10.66 8.90 -7.28
CA SER A 81 -11.23 10.25 -7.11
C SER A 81 -10.09 11.25 -6.86
N ALA A 82 -10.32 12.52 -7.21
CA ALA A 82 -9.43 13.62 -6.86
C ALA A 82 -9.16 13.71 -5.33
N ASN A 83 -10.04 13.09 -4.52
CA ASN A 83 -9.98 13.05 -3.06
C ASN A 83 -9.50 11.68 -2.51
N ALA A 84 -8.87 10.86 -3.33
CA ALA A 84 -8.45 9.51 -2.91
C ALA A 84 -7.48 9.54 -1.73
N ASP A 85 -6.58 10.52 -1.66
CA ASP A 85 -5.64 10.68 -0.55
C ASP A 85 -6.34 11.11 0.74
N GLU A 86 -7.32 12.01 0.65
CA GLU A 86 -8.12 12.44 1.80
C GLU A 86 -8.99 11.28 2.33
N ALA A 87 -9.63 10.53 1.44
CA ALA A 87 -10.42 9.36 1.82
C ALA A 87 -9.55 8.28 2.47
N LEU A 88 -8.34 8.04 1.95
CA LEU A 88 -7.37 7.12 2.52
C LEU A 88 -6.95 7.55 3.93
N ARG A 89 -6.56 8.82 4.09
CA ARG A 89 -6.18 9.39 5.38
C ARG A 89 -7.32 9.32 6.39
N LYS A 90 -8.56 9.64 5.98
CA LYS A 90 -9.75 9.54 6.83
C LYS A 90 -9.99 8.11 7.30
N THR A 91 -9.94 7.12 6.39
CA THR A 91 -10.11 5.71 6.75
C THR A 91 -9.03 5.22 7.72
N LEU A 92 -7.78 5.64 7.53
CA LEU A 92 -6.70 5.34 8.46
C LEU A 92 -6.93 6.00 9.82
N ALA A 93 -7.34 7.28 9.86
CA ALA A 93 -7.65 7.97 11.09
C ALA A 93 -8.74 7.23 11.89
N GLU A 94 -9.85 6.88 11.24
CA GLU A 94 -10.92 6.09 11.85
C GLU A 94 -10.42 4.73 12.36
N ALA A 95 -9.48 4.08 11.66
CA ALA A 95 -8.92 2.82 12.10
C ALA A 95 -8.05 2.98 13.37
N PHE A 96 -7.23 4.02 13.44
CA PHE A 96 -6.43 4.34 14.63
C PHE A 96 -7.32 4.75 15.81
N GLU A 97 -8.33 5.60 15.59
CA GLU A 97 -9.27 6.03 16.61
C GLU A 97 -10.07 4.87 17.22
N LYS A 98 -10.53 3.92 16.37
CA LYS A 98 -11.16 2.67 16.81
C LYS A 98 -10.28 1.83 17.72
N LYS A 99 -8.96 1.97 17.62
CA LYS A 99 -7.98 1.30 18.48
C LYS A 99 -7.63 2.12 19.74
N GLY A 100 -8.25 3.28 19.91
CA GLY A 100 -8.09 4.15 21.08
C GLY A 100 -6.91 5.13 20.98
N TYR A 101 -6.35 5.33 19.78
CA TYR A 101 -5.33 6.37 19.58
C TYR A 101 -5.96 7.75 19.40
N THR A 102 -5.23 8.77 19.84
CA THR A 102 -5.55 10.16 19.50
C THR A 102 -4.90 10.53 18.19
N VAL A 103 -5.70 10.79 17.15
CA VAL A 103 -5.21 11.28 15.87
C VAL A 103 -5.18 12.79 15.87
N VAL A 104 -4.03 13.38 15.53
CA VAL A 104 -3.80 14.82 15.48
C VAL A 104 -3.61 15.30 14.04
N ALA A 105 -3.90 16.58 13.81
CA ALA A 105 -3.94 17.14 12.46
C ALA A 105 -2.53 17.41 11.90
N THR A 106 -1.59 17.80 12.77
CA THR A 106 -0.27 18.27 12.35
C THR A 106 0.85 17.44 12.97
N PRO A 107 1.98 17.27 12.28
CA PRO A 107 3.14 16.56 12.83
C PRO A 107 3.66 17.18 14.14
N GLU A 108 3.52 18.50 14.31
CA GLU A 108 3.99 19.24 15.49
C GLU A 108 3.30 18.81 16.79
N GLU A 109 2.07 18.34 16.69
CA GLU A 109 1.26 17.87 17.84
C GLU A 109 1.47 16.39 18.15
N ALA A 110 2.15 15.66 17.26
CA ALA A 110 2.25 14.21 17.30
C ALA A 110 3.47 13.71 18.10
N ASP A 111 3.29 12.59 18.78
CA ASP A 111 4.39 11.77 19.30
C ASP A 111 4.92 10.80 18.23
N VAL A 112 4.05 10.42 17.28
CA VAL A 112 4.32 9.47 16.23
C VAL A 112 3.81 9.99 14.91
N LEU A 113 4.69 9.99 13.92
CA LEU A 113 4.32 10.20 12.51
C LEU A 113 4.06 8.84 11.87
N TYR A 114 2.85 8.62 11.40
CA TYR A 114 2.52 7.45 10.60
C TYR A 114 2.54 7.81 9.12
N LEU A 115 3.45 7.21 8.38
CA LEU A 115 3.62 7.39 6.93
C LEU A 115 2.98 6.23 6.19
N HIS A 116 1.94 6.49 5.40
CA HIS A 116 1.37 5.50 4.50
C HIS A 116 1.81 5.82 3.07
N VAL A 117 2.73 5.02 2.54
CA VAL A 117 3.41 5.26 1.27
C VAL A 117 2.95 4.23 0.26
N TRP A 118 2.30 4.69 -0.79
CA TRP A 118 1.77 3.86 -1.87
C TRP A 118 2.32 4.31 -3.23
N PRO A 119 3.53 3.89 -3.60
CA PRO A 119 4.07 4.18 -4.92
C PRO A 119 3.29 3.46 -6.00
N ILE A 120 3.17 4.07 -7.17
CA ILE A 120 2.48 3.49 -8.32
C ILE A 120 3.43 3.46 -9.50
N SER A 121 3.63 2.27 -10.07
CA SER A 121 4.35 2.14 -11.33
C SER A 121 3.41 2.44 -12.49
N ASN A 122 3.71 3.50 -13.22
CA ASN A 122 2.93 3.93 -14.39
C ASN A 122 3.14 3.04 -15.64
N GLY A 123 3.86 1.93 -15.51
CA GLY A 123 4.24 1.07 -16.63
C GLY A 123 3.32 -0.12 -16.89
N VAL A 124 2.32 -0.38 -16.05
CA VAL A 124 1.44 -1.54 -16.21
C VAL A 124 0.06 -1.08 -16.71
N VAL A 125 -0.02 -0.77 -17.98
CA VAL A 125 -1.29 -0.85 -18.70
C VAL A 125 -1.39 -2.28 -19.24
N PHE A 126 -2.58 -2.88 -19.17
CA PHE A 126 -2.89 -4.18 -19.79
C PHE A 126 -2.10 -4.41 -21.08
N TYR A 127 -1.32 -5.49 -21.14
CA TYR A 127 -0.46 -5.90 -22.25
C TYR A 127 0.77 -5.03 -22.58
N GLN A 128 1.07 -4.01 -21.82
CA GLN A 128 2.32 -3.27 -21.98
C GLN A 128 3.27 -3.65 -20.85
N PHE A 129 4.17 -4.55 -21.12
CA PHE A 129 5.27 -4.93 -20.24
C PHE A 129 6.37 -3.85 -20.27
N ALA A 130 6.03 -2.60 -19.94
CA ALA A 130 7.09 -1.67 -19.60
C ALA A 130 7.78 -2.21 -18.33
N MET A 131 9.10 -2.28 -18.36
CA MET A 131 9.87 -2.64 -17.16
C MET A 131 9.45 -1.68 -16.04
N PRO A 132 8.92 -2.18 -14.93
CA PRO A 132 8.50 -1.30 -13.85
C PRO A 132 9.73 -0.55 -13.31
N VAL A 133 9.61 0.75 -13.17
CA VAL A 133 10.57 1.53 -12.39
C VAL A 133 10.36 1.14 -10.93
N ILE A 134 11.42 0.82 -10.22
CA ILE A 134 11.38 0.39 -8.82
C ILE A 134 11.78 1.49 -7.85
N GLU A 135 12.30 2.61 -8.34
CA GLU A 135 12.66 3.79 -7.55
C GLU A 135 11.41 4.60 -7.20
N MET A 136 11.42 5.23 -6.02
CA MET A 136 10.38 6.14 -5.58
C MET A 136 10.72 7.58 -5.96
N GLY A 137 9.79 8.30 -6.59
CA GLY A 137 9.96 9.70 -6.97
C GLY A 137 9.72 9.98 -8.43
N GLU A 138 10.39 11.01 -8.94
CA GLU A 138 10.43 11.37 -10.35
C GLU A 138 11.71 10.81 -10.98
N ILE A 139 11.54 9.85 -11.88
CA ILE A 139 12.64 9.07 -12.47
C ILE A 139 12.70 9.35 -13.96
N VAL A 140 13.87 9.75 -14.45
CA VAL A 140 14.14 9.84 -15.88
C VAL A 140 14.63 8.49 -16.39
N THR A 141 13.93 7.92 -17.32
CA THR A 141 14.26 6.60 -17.88
C THR A 141 14.07 6.57 -19.39
N ASP A 142 14.63 5.55 -20.04
CA ASP A 142 14.44 5.36 -21.47
C ASP A 142 12.99 4.95 -21.78
N GLU A 143 12.38 5.66 -22.73
CA GLU A 143 11.12 5.23 -23.29
C GLU A 143 11.29 3.89 -24.00
N ARG A 144 10.35 2.97 -23.81
CA ARG A 144 10.34 1.66 -24.46
C ARG A 144 9.14 1.53 -25.38
N GLU A 145 9.31 0.77 -26.46
CA GLU A 145 8.22 0.43 -27.35
C GLU A 145 7.12 -0.32 -26.59
N THR A 146 5.88 -0.04 -26.93
CA THR A 146 4.69 -0.67 -26.31
C THR A 146 4.42 -2.08 -26.82
N ASN A 147 5.23 -2.55 -27.77
CA ASN A 147 5.12 -3.89 -28.35
C ASN A 147 5.93 -4.93 -27.52
N LYS A 148 5.84 -6.20 -27.92
CA LYS A 148 6.53 -7.31 -27.25
C LYS A 148 8.05 -7.17 -27.19
N SER A 149 8.67 -6.37 -28.08
CA SER A 149 10.12 -6.21 -28.14
C SER A 149 10.68 -5.38 -27.02
N GLN A 150 9.88 -4.43 -26.49
CA GLN A 150 10.28 -3.50 -25.42
C GLN A 150 11.61 -2.77 -25.68
N LYS A 151 11.96 -2.58 -26.95
CA LYS A 151 13.20 -1.91 -27.33
C LYS A 151 13.16 -0.45 -26.87
N LYS A 152 14.32 0.07 -26.52
CA LYS A 152 14.49 1.50 -26.25
C LYS A 152 14.19 2.30 -27.51
N THR A 153 13.38 3.34 -27.42
CA THR A 153 13.04 4.22 -28.55
C THR A 153 14.13 5.27 -28.81
N GLY A 154 15.09 5.41 -27.90
CA GLY A 154 16.10 6.46 -27.91
C GLY A 154 15.62 7.79 -27.31
N LYS A 155 14.39 7.84 -26.82
CA LYS A 155 13.87 9.00 -26.08
C LYS A 155 13.91 8.75 -24.58
N GLN A 156 14.05 9.82 -23.82
CA GLN A 156 13.89 9.79 -22.38
C GLN A 156 12.52 10.31 -21.97
N VAL A 157 11.95 9.69 -20.94
CA VAL A 157 10.67 10.07 -20.33
C VAL A 157 10.82 10.16 -18.82
N THR A 158 10.05 11.06 -18.21
CA THR A 158 9.95 11.15 -16.76
C THR A 158 8.76 10.31 -16.29
N VAL A 159 9.03 9.39 -15.37
CA VAL A 159 8.02 8.56 -14.70
C VAL A 159 7.94 9.02 -13.25
N THR A 160 6.76 9.42 -12.82
CA THR A 160 6.51 9.79 -11.42
C THR A 160 5.83 8.63 -10.72
N THR A 161 6.57 7.91 -9.88
CA THR A 161 6.05 6.78 -9.08
C THR A 161 5.48 7.24 -7.75
N LEU A 162 6.02 8.34 -7.22
CA LEU A 162 5.59 8.97 -5.98
C LEU A 162 5.87 10.47 -6.07
N LYS A 163 4.92 11.30 -5.68
CA LYS A 163 5.12 12.75 -5.58
C LYS A 163 5.71 13.11 -4.22
N ASP A 164 6.41 14.24 -4.21
CA ASP A 164 6.91 14.87 -2.98
C ASP A 164 7.71 13.93 -2.05
N VAL A 165 8.41 12.96 -2.63
CA VAL A 165 9.13 11.92 -1.86
C VAL A 165 10.14 12.52 -0.86
N GLU A 166 10.74 13.67 -1.17
CA GLU A 166 11.70 14.34 -0.31
C GLU A 166 11.08 14.85 1.00
N LYS A 167 9.76 15.11 1.01
CA LYS A 167 9.03 15.48 2.23
C LYS A 167 9.04 14.37 3.28
N ILE A 168 9.22 13.11 2.89
CA ILE A 168 9.34 11.99 3.84
C ILE A 168 10.50 12.26 4.80
N ARG A 169 11.67 12.62 4.27
CA ARG A 169 12.84 12.94 5.07
C ARG A 169 12.59 14.18 5.95
N GLU A 170 12.07 15.25 5.36
CA GLU A 170 11.84 16.51 6.08
C GLU A 170 10.91 16.30 7.29
N LEU A 171 9.83 15.56 7.11
CA LEU A 171 8.86 15.24 8.17
C LEU A 171 9.49 14.32 9.23
N ALA A 172 10.27 13.33 8.81
CA ALA A 172 10.95 12.42 9.73
C ALA A 172 11.99 13.15 10.57
N ASP A 173 12.84 14.00 9.95
CA ASP A 173 13.82 14.78 10.64
C ASP A 173 13.17 15.73 11.67
N ALA A 174 12.07 16.39 11.29
CA ALA A 174 11.34 17.29 12.17
C ALA A 174 10.74 16.59 13.39
N ILE A 175 10.18 15.38 13.25
CA ILE A 175 9.62 14.65 14.39
C ILE A 175 10.71 14.02 15.26
N HIS A 176 11.77 13.50 14.66
CA HIS A 176 12.94 12.96 15.39
C HIS A 176 13.63 14.03 16.23
N ALA A 177 13.77 15.27 15.71
CA ALA A 177 14.35 16.39 16.46
C ALA A 177 13.61 16.69 17.78
N ARG A 178 12.35 16.27 17.90
CA ARG A 178 11.53 16.42 19.12
C ARG A 178 11.43 15.14 19.96
N GLY A 179 12.19 14.09 19.57
CA GLY A 179 12.16 12.79 20.24
C GLY A 179 10.95 11.92 19.87
N GLY A 180 10.17 12.32 18.87
CA GLY A 180 9.08 11.53 18.33
C GLY A 180 9.57 10.35 17.50
N LYS A 181 8.63 9.54 16.99
CA LYS A 181 8.92 8.31 16.24
C LYS A 181 8.24 8.33 14.88
N VAL A 182 8.83 7.60 13.92
CA VAL A 182 8.28 7.42 12.58
C VAL A 182 7.93 5.96 12.36
N VAL A 183 6.67 5.69 12.07
CA VAL A 183 6.17 4.36 11.68
C VAL A 183 5.72 4.44 10.23
N GLY A 184 6.37 3.67 9.36
CA GLY A 184 6.05 3.61 7.94
C GLY A 184 5.27 2.37 7.56
N THR A 185 4.41 2.50 6.56
CA THR A 185 3.86 1.38 5.78
C THR A 185 4.12 1.65 4.31
N CYS A 186 4.77 0.71 3.63
CA CYS A 186 4.90 0.75 2.17
C CYS A 186 3.92 -0.23 1.54
N VAL A 187 3.04 0.26 0.68
CA VAL A 187 2.15 -0.59 -0.14
C VAL A 187 2.92 -1.05 -1.36
N VAL A 188 3.03 -2.37 -1.53
CA VAL A 188 3.85 -2.94 -2.60
C VAL A 188 3.01 -3.75 -3.59
N ASN A 189 3.26 -3.49 -4.85
CA ASN A 189 2.88 -4.32 -5.99
C ASN A 189 4.11 -4.75 -6.80
N ASN A 190 5.24 -4.09 -6.53
CA ASN A 190 6.56 -4.31 -7.13
C ASN A 190 7.62 -4.32 -6.01
N PRO A 191 8.83 -4.84 -6.26
CA PRO A 191 9.95 -4.77 -5.32
C PRO A 191 10.53 -3.34 -5.29
N TRP A 192 9.81 -2.39 -4.68
CA TRP A 192 10.25 -1.01 -4.57
C TRP A 192 11.60 -0.89 -3.88
N LEU A 193 12.43 0.03 -4.37
CA LEU A 193 13.63 0.48 -3.69
C LEU A 193 13.21 1.36 -2.50
N LEU A 194 13.56 0.96 -1.29
CA LEU A 194 13.08 1.61 -0.06
C LEU A 194 14.04 2.69 0.49
N ASP A 195 15.06 3.06 -0.26
CA ASP A 195 16.11 4.05 0.12
C ASP A 195 15.53 5.42 0.51
N LYS A 196 14.38 5.78 -0.02
CA LYS A 196 13.67 7.03 0.28
C LYS A 196 12.68 6.93 1.45
N LEU A 197 12.51 5.76 2.05
CA LEU A 197 11.57 5.53 3.14
C LEU A 197 12.20 4.85 4.34
N GLU A 198 12.86 3.71 4.12
CA GLU A 198 13.36 2.83 5.20
C GLU A 198 14.31 3.55 6.17
N PRO A 199 15.31 4.36 5.72
CA PRO A 199 16.25 5.03 6.63
C PRO A 199 15.58 5.99 7.61
N TYR A 200 14.43 6.54 7.24
CA TYR A 200 13.71 7.54 8.02
C TYR A 200 12.67 6.96 8.97
N CYS A 201 12.37 5.65 8.88
CA CYS A 201 11.40 4.98 9.74
C CYS A 201 12.09 4.31 10.94
N ASP A 202 11.54 4.45 12.13
CA ASP A 202 11.90 3.64 13.31
C ASP A 202 11.29 2.24 13.22
N ALA A 203 10.05 2.15 12.69
CA ALA A 203 9.42 0.90 12.32
C ALA A 203 8.84 0.98 10.92
N LEU A 204 8.95 -0.12 10.16
CA LEU A 204 8.45 -0.21 8.79
C LEU A 204 7.74 -1.53 8.56
N THR A 205 6.55 -1.41 8.02
CA THR A 205 5.75 -2.55 7.57
C THR A 205 5.55 -2.52 6.06
N ILE A 206 5.37 -3.69 5.47
CA ILE A 206 4.99 -3.86 4.07
C ILE A 206 3.55 -4.37 4.03
N GLN A 207 2.75 -3.75 3.19
CA GLN A 207 1.39 -4.16 2.86
C GLN A 207 1.31 -4.48 1.37
N TYR A 208 0.81 -5.65 1.03
CA TYR A 208 0.57 -5.96 -0.40
C TYR A 208 -0.65 -5.23 -0.91
N THR A 209 -0.57 -4.81 -2.19
CA THR A 209 -1.70 -4.13 -2.85
C THR A 209 -2.94 -5.00 -2.84
N VAL A 210 -4.04 -4.42 -2.39
CA VAL A 210 -5.37 -5.04 -2.40
C VAL A 210 -6.30 -4.29 -3.35
N SER A 211 -7.39 -4.94 -3.77
CA SER A 211 -8.41 -4.24 -4.56
C SER A 211 -9.05 -3.12 -3.73
N THR A 212 -9.52 -2.08 -4.40
CA THR A 212 -10.20 -0.94 -3.76
C THR A 212 -11.41 -1.35 -2.92
N VAL A 213 -12.10 -2.43 -3.32
CA VAL A 213 -13.26 -2.99 -2.58
C VAL A 213 -12.84 -3.56 -1.22
N ALA A 214 -11.61 -4.06 -1.09
CA ALA A 214 -11.07 -4.63 0.14
C ALA A 214 -10.18 -3.66 0.92
N LEU A 215 -10.00 -2.43 0.44
CA LEU A 215 -9.02 -1.47 0.98
C LEU A 215 -9.25 -1.20 2.47
N ASN A 216 -10.48 -0.93 2.89
CA ASN A 216 -10.80 -0.66 4.29
C ASN A 216 -10.41 -1.83 5.22
N ASN A 217 -10.63 -3.07 4.77
CA ASN A 217 -10.22 -4.25 5.52
C ASN A 217 -8.69 -4.34 5.64
N ALA A 218 -7.98 -4.04 4.56
CA ALA A 218 -6.52 -4.05 4.56
C ALA A 218 -5.92 -2.96 5.46
N LEU A 219 -6.49 -1.75 5.45
CA LEU A 219 -6.05 -0.65 6.31
C LEU A 219 -6.32 -0.95 7.79
N ASN A 220 -7.50 -1.48 8.13
CA ASN A 220 -7.79 -1.91 9.50
C ASN A 220 -6.85 -3.03 9.96
N ALA A 221 -6.58 -4.03 9.12
CA ALA A 221 -5.65 -5.11 9.42
C ALA A 221 -4.21 -4.61 9.62
N GLN A 222 -3.81 -3.59 8.86
CA GLN A 222 -2.52 -2.91 9.04
C GLN A 222 -2.44 -2.24 10.43
N VAL A 223 -3.50 -1.54 10.84
CA VAL A 223 -3.55 -0.88 12.15
C VAL A 223 -3.61 -1.90 13.28
N ASP A 224 -4.23 -3.09 13.09
CA ASP A 224 -4.18 -4.18 14.07
C ASP A 224 -2.75 -4.63 14.37
N VAL A 225 -1.90 -4.71 13.34
CA VAL A 225 -0.49 -5.07 13.51
C VAL A 225 0.28 -3.94 14.21
N ILE A 226 0.05 -2.68 13.84
CA ILE A 226 0.69 -1.53 14.46
C ILE A 226 0.32 -1.40 15.93
N SER A 227 -0.94 -1.65 16.26
CA SER A 227 -1.47 -1.58 17.64
C SER A 227 -1.10 -2.79 18.51
N GLY A 228 -0.60 -3.87 17.91
CA GLY A 228 -0.30 -5.11 18.59
C GLY A 228 -1.50 -6.03 18.83
N ASP A 229 -2.68 -5.69 18.29
CA ASP A 229 -3.87 -6.55 18.40
C ASP A 229 -3.70 -7.82 17.54
N PHE A 230 -2.79 -7.79 16.57
CA PHE A 230 -2.37 -8.94 15.79
C PHE A 230 -0.84 -8.96 15.64
N ALA A 231 -0.20 -10.06 16.00
CA ALA A 231 1.25 -10.22 15.83
C ALA A 231 1.61 -10.35 14.34
N PRO A 232 2.62 -9.62 13.83
CA PRO A 232 3.03 -9.70 12.44
C PRO A 232 3.60 -11.09 12.14
N THR A 233 2.95 -11.83 11.25
CA THR A 233 3.37 -13.18 10.83
C THR A 233 3.75 -13.24 9.36
N GLY A 234 3.48 -12.18 8.61
CA GLY A 234 3.78 -12.08 7.19
C GLY A 234 5.27 -12.20 6.90
N LYS A 235 5.58 -12.75 5.72
CA LYS A 235 6.94 -12.81 5.18
C LYS A 235 6.95 -12.18 3.80
N LEU A 236 8.06 -11.56 3.42
CA LEU A 236 8.23 -11.05 2.07
C LEU A 236 8.14 -12.20 1.06
N SER A 237 7.26 -12.03 0.08
CA SER A 237 7.09 -12.98 -1.03
C SER A 237 8.06 -12.69 -2.19
N LEU A 238 8.78 -11.57 -2.11
CA LEU A 238 9.76 -11.12 -3.09
C LEU A 238 10.97 -10.51 -2.36
N THR A 239 12.12 -10.51 -3.02
CA THR A 239 13.31 -9.86 -2.50
C THR A 239 13.20 -8.35 -2.75
N MET A 240 13.33 -7.56 -1.68
CA MET A 240 13.49 -6.11 -1.78
C MET A 240 14.98 -5.83 -1.98
N VAL A 241 15.31 -5.15 -3.06
CA VAL A 241 16.70 -4.81 -3.39
C VAL A 241 17.11 -3.49 -2.73
N SER A 242 18.37 -3.40 -2.31
CA SER A 242 18.92 -2.16 -1.74
C SER A 242 19.50 -1.22 -2.79
N ASP A 243 19.86 -1.77 -3.96
CA ASP A 243 20.47 -1.03 -5.08
C ASP A 243 20.04 -1.67 -6.40
N PRO A 244 19.58 -0.88 -7.40
CA PRO A 244 19.25 -1.40 -8.74
C PRO A 244 20.41 -2.13 -9.41
N ALA A 245 21.66 -1.78 -9.13
CA ALA A 245 22.84 -2.42 -9.67
C ALA A 245 22.93 -3.92 -9.26
N VAL A 246 22.37 -4.30 -8.12
CA VAL A 246 22.36 -5.70 -7.66
C VAL A 246 21.53 -6.58 -8.60
N ILE A 247 20.48 -6.05 -9.21
CA ILE A 247 19.64 -6.80 -10.18
C ILE A 247 20.46 -7.18 -11.41
N ALA A 248 21.25 -6.25 -11.94
CA ALA A 248 22.08 -6.48 -13.10
C ALA A 248 23.14 -7.56 -12.89
N ILE A 249 23.62 -7.76 -11.65
CA ILE A 249 24.63 -8.78 -11.30
C ILE A 249 23.99 -10.18 -11.24
N THR A 250 22.73 -10.28 -10.82
CA THR A 250 22.04 -11.57 -10.66
C THR A 250 21.52 -12.15 -11.97
N GLU A 251 21.29 -11.32 -13.00
CA GLU A 251 20.86 -11.78 -14.33
C GLU A 251 22.00 -12.36 -15.18
N GLN A 252 23.24 -12.25 -14.75
CA GLN A 252 24.41 -12.74 -15.50
C GLN A 252 24.89 -14.15 -15.11
N LYS A 253 24.09 -14.91 -14.36
CA LYS A 253 24.45 -16.28 -13.92
C LYS A 253 23.59 -17.33 -14.61
#